data_3f92321607126c8d42fea45358f9ddcf
#
_entry.id   3f92321607126c8d42fea45358f9ddcf
#
_cell.length_a   1.000
_cell.length_b   1.000
_cell.length_c   1.000
_cell.angle_alpha   90.00
_cell.angle_beta   90.00
_cell.angle_gamma   90.00
#
_symmetry.space_group_name_H-M   'P 1'
#
loop_
_entity.id
_entity.type
_entity.pdbx_description
1 polymer ?
#
loop_
_entity_poly.entity_id
_entity_poly.type
_entity_poly.pdbx_seq_one_letter_code
_entity_poly.pdbx_strand_id
1 'polypeptide(L)'
;VTESLSVLAEACLRIAVSALLREAAAKGDWTISNPENPEENSGLIILAMGKLGARELNYSSDIDLIVLYDAENAPYTGKRDIGAFFVKLTRALVAMMEEQTPQGYVFRTDLRLRPDPGSTPIALSTEAAACYYESFAQNWERAAFIKARAAAGDKRAGRAFLKEISPFVWRRSTDFYALAQIHDIKRSLGVRSQNDADDLAGYNVKLGAGGIREIEF
;
A
#
# COMPACT_ATOMS: atom_id res chain seq x y z
N VAL A 1 -10.81 -15.46 10.45
CA VAL A 1 -11.08 -15.33 9.01
C VAL A 1 -10.30 -14.15 8.43
N THR A 2 -10.46 -12.92 8.93
CA THR A 2 -9.80 -11.71 8.40
C THR A 2 -8.28 -11.79 8.47
N GLU A 3 -7.72 -12.28 9.57
CA GLU A 3 -6.28 -12.53 9.71
C GLU A 3 -5.79 -13.58 8.70
N SER A 4 -6.53 -14.69 8.53
CA SER A 4 -6.16 -15.74 7.57
C SER A 4 -6.17 -15.23 6.14
N LEU A 5 -7.15 -14.39 5.77
CA LEU A 5 -7.20 -13.73 4.46
C LEU A 5 -6.02 -12.78 4.26
N SER A 6 -5.65 -12.03 5.30
CA SER A 6 -4.49 -11.13 5.25
C SER A 6 -3.19 -11.90 5.09
N VAL A 7 -3.02 -13.02 5.81
CA VAL A 7 -1.85 -13.90 5.66
C VAL A 7 -1.79 -14.51 4.27
N LEU A 8 -2.92 -14.93 3.70
CA LEU A 8 -3.01 -15.44 2.33
C LEU A 8 -2.59 -14.37 1.32
N ALA A 9 -3.11 -13.14 1.44
CA ALA A 9 -2.75 -12.03 0.56
C ALA A 9 -1.25 -11.72 0.62
N GLU A 10 -0.66 -11.70 1.83
CA GLU A 10 0.79 -11.53 1.99
C GLU A 10 1.59 -12.67 1.35
N ALA A 11 1.15 -13.91 1.49
CA ALA A 11 1.80 -15.05 0.88
C ALA A 11 1.77 -14.96 -0.66
N CYS A 12 0.62 -14.59 -1.24
CA CYS A 12 0.48 -14.37 -2.67
C CYS A 12 1.40 -13.27 -3.17
N LEU A 13 1.44 -12.11 -2.47
CA LEU A 13 2.34 -11.01 -2.81
C LEU A 13 3.81 -11.45 -2.79
N ARG A 14 4.24 -12.17 -1.75
CA ARG A 14 5.62 -12.66 -1.61
C ARG A 14 6.00 -13.65 -2.71
N ILE A 15 5.11 -14.57 -3.04
CA ILE A 15 5.34 -15.53 -4.14
C ILE A 15 5.49 -14.79 -5.46
N ALA A 16 4.59 -13.85 -5.76
CA ALA A 16 4.63 -13.04 -6.98
C ALA A 16 5.91 -12.19 -7.07
N VAL A 17 6.28 -11.49 -5.99
CA VAL A 17 7.52 -10.71 -5.92
C VAL A 17 8.75 -11.60 -6.13
N SER A 18 8.82 -12.74 -5.43
CA SER A 18 9.94 -13.68 -5.57
C SER A 18 10.06 -14.21 -7.00
N ALA A 19 8.94 -14.52 -7.66
CA ALA A 19 8.93 -14.96 -9.05
C ALA A 19 9.45 -13.87 -10.01
N LEU A 20 8.99 -12.62 -9.83
CA LEU A 20 9.41 -11.48 -10.66
C LEU A 20 10.89 -11.14 -10.48
N LEU A 21 11.42 -11.22 -9.26
CA LEU A 21 12.84 -11.00 -8.99
C LEU A 21 13.71 -12.12 -9.60
N ARG A 22 13.26 -13.38 -9.56
CA ARG A 22 13.94 -14.49 -10.25
C ARG A 22 13.92 -14.30 -11.78
N GLU A 23 12.79 -13.86 -12.33
CA GLU A 23 12.70 -13.56 -13.75
C GLU A 23 13.66 -12.43 -14.17
N ALA A 24 13.74 -11.36 -13.37
CA ALA A 24 14.68 -10.26 -13.59
C ALA A 24 16.14 -10.74 -13.52
N ALA A 25 16.46 -11.61 -12.56
CA ALA A 25 17.80 -12.20 -12.45
C ALA A 25 18.13 -13.09 -13.66
N ALA A 26 17.19 -13.89 -14.12
CA ALA A 26 17.38 -14.71 -15.32
C ALA A 26 17.63 -13.87 -16.60
N LYS A 27 17.11 -12.63 -16.63
CA LYS A 27 17.37 -11.65 -17.72
C LYS A 27 18.68 -10.88 -17.55
N GLY A 28 19.39 -11.04 -16.44
CA GLY A 28 20.62 -10.32 -16.12
C GLY A 28 20.42 -8.88 -15.63
N ASP A 29 19.19 -8.50 -15.30
CA ASP A 29 18.87 -7.16 -14.80
C ASP A 29 18.96 -7.08 -13.27
N TRP A 30 19.16 -8.21 -12.57
CA TRP A 30 19.05 -8.30 -11.12
C TRP A 30 20.03 -9.32 -10.52
N THR A 31 20.58 -9.02 -9.34
CA THR A 31 21.37 -9.99 -8.55
C THR A 31 20.58 -10.44 -7.32
N ILE A 32 20.36 -11.75 -7.17
CA ILE A 32 19.70 -12.31 -6.00
C ILE A 32 20.76 -12.64 -4.94
N SER A 33 20.67 -11.98 -3.78
CA SER A 33 21.58 -12.20 -2.65
C SER A 33 21.33 -13.53 -1.95
N ASN A 34 20.07 -13.95 -1.86
CA ASN A 34 19.64 -15.19 -1.24
C ASN A 34 18.66 -15.94 -2.16
N PRO A 35 19.08 -17.03 -2.82
CA PRO A 35 18.21 -17.79 -3.73
C PRO A 35 16.95 -18.38 -3.08
N GLU A 36 17.01 -18.71 -1.78
CA GLU A 36 15.86 -19.23 -1.04
C GLU A 36 14.87 -18.11 -0.67
N ASN A 37 15.35 -16.88 -0.49
CA ASN A 37 14.54 -15.71 -0.20
C ASN A 37 14.93 -14.53 -1.09
N PRO A 38 14.50 -14.49 -2.36
CA PRO A 38 14.88 -13.42 -3.30
C PRO A 38 14.48 -12.01 -2.89
N GLU A 39 13.52 -11.89 -1.98
CA GLU A 39 13.06 -10.61 -1.43
C GLU A 39 14.08 -9.96 -0.49
N GLU A 40 14.95 -10.76 0.11
CA GLU A 40 15.94 -10.29 1.07
C GLU A 40 17.00 -9.41 0.39
N ASN A 41 17.22 -8.22 0.95
CA ASN A 41 18.11 -7.19 0.40
C ASN A 41 17.78 -6.79 -1.05
N SER A 42 16.54 -6.98 -1.48
CA SER A 42 16.11 -6.56 -2.81
C SER A 42 15.88 -5.05 -2.92
N GLY A 43 15.78 -4.34 -1.81
CA GLY A 43 15.38 -2.94 -1.82
C GLY A 43 13.94 -2.69 -2.31
N LEU A 44 13.23 -3.69 -2.85
CA LEU A 44 11.81 -3.56 -3.18
C LEU A 44 10.98 -3.65 -1.91
N ILE A 45 10.09 -2.69 -1.71
CA ILE A 45 9.25 -2.58 -0.51
C ILE A 45 7.78 -2.58 -0.92
N ILE A 46 7.00 -3.52 -0.40
CA ILE A 46 5.55 -3.53 -0.52
C ILE A 46 4.95 -3.25 0.85
N LEU A 47 4.38 -2.06 1.01
CA LEU A 47 3.64 -1.70 2.21
C LEU A 47 2.17 -2.09 2.04
N ALA A 48 1.64 -2.85 2.98
CA ALA A 48 0.22 -3.09 3.13
C ALA A 48 -0.41 -1.95 3.92
N MET A 49 -1.47 -1.38 3.38
CA MET A 49 -2.22 -0.27 3.95
C MET A 49 -3.62 -0.74 4.39
N GLY A 50 -4.38 0.14 5.01
CA GLY A 50 -5.78 -0.09 5.34
C GLY A 50 -6.03 -1.41 6.06
N LYS A 51 -7.00 -2.19 5.59
CA LYS A 51 -7.39 -3.47 6.21
C LYS A 51 -6.30 -4.53 6.11
N LEU A 52 -5.56 -4.59 4.99
CA LEU A 52 -4.45 -5.51 4.88
C LEU A 52 -3.33 -5.16 5.87
N GLY A 53 -3.00 -3.87 6.01
CA GLY A 53 -2.02 -3.39 6.97
C GLY A 53 -2.37 -3.78 8.41
N ALA A 54 -3.64 -3.65 8.81
CA ALA A 54 -4.17 -4.02 10.11
C ALA A 54 -4.38 -5.53 10.32
N ARG A 55 -4.20 -6.36 9.29
CA ARG A 55 -4.60 -7.80 9.27
C ARG A 55 -6.10 -8.04 9.45
N GLU A 56 -6.89 -7.12 8.94
CA GLU A 56 -8.36 -7.12 9.05
C GLU A 56 -9.04 -7.28 7.67
N LEU A 57 -8.36 -7.94 6.70
CA LEU A 57 -8.86 -8.07 5.33
C LEU A 57 -10.18 -8.85 5.29
N ASN A 58 -11.22 -8.24 4.73
CA ASN A 58 -12.52 -8.88 4.56
C ASN A 58 -12.59 -9.65 3.24
N TYR A 59 -13.65 -10.49 3.12
CA TYR A 59 -13.98 -11.14 1.85
C TYR A 59 -14.18 -10.10 0.75
N SER A 60 -13.65 -10.42 -0.44
CA SER A 60 -13.77 -9.56 -1.64
C SER A 60 -13.31 -8.11 -1.46
N SER A 61 -12.48 -7.83 -0.44
CA SER A 61 -11.81 -6.54 -0.29
C SER A 61 -10.65 -6.43 -1.26
N ASP A 62 -10.44 -5.22 -1.78
CA ASP A 62 -9.20 -4.87 -2.46
C ASP A 62 -8.06 -4.85 -1.43
N ILE A 63 -6.84 -5.07 -1.90
CA ILE A 63 -5.64 -4.90 -1.09
C ILE A 63 -5.01 -3.54 -1.41
N ASP A 64 -4.97 -2.66 -0.40
CA ASP A 64 -4.36 -1.35 -0.52
C ASP A 64 -2.84 -1.48 -0.34
N LEU A 65 -2.06 -1.04 -1.33
CA LEU A 65 -0.61 -1.18 -1.36
C LEU A 65 0.08 0.15 -1.70
N ILE A 66 1.25 0.36 -1.09
CA ILE A 66 2.23 1.33 -1.56
C ILE A 66 3.50 0.57 -1.93
N VAL A 67 4.00 0.80 -3.14
CA VAL A 67 5.22 0.18 -3.64
C VAL A 67 6.34 1.20 -3.65
N LEU A 68 7.40 0.90 -2.89
CA LEU A 68 8.60 1.71 -2.81
C LEU A 68 9.84 0.89 -3.18
N TYR A 69 10.92 1.58 -3.47
CA TYR A 69 12.21 0.94 -3.69
C TYR A 69 13.36 1.80 -3.13
N ASP A 70 14.35 1.11 -2.59
CA ASP A 70 15.61 1.70 -2.16
C ASP A 70 16.58 1.68 -3.34
N ALA A 71 16.73 2.83 -4.00
CA ALA A 71 17.53 2.94 -5.21
C ALA A 71 19.04 2.74 -4.95
N GLU A 72 19.53 3.06 -3.74
CA GLU A 72 20.94 2.97 -3.39
C GLU A 72 21.39 1.55 -3.08
N ASN A 73 20.50 0.75 -2.45
CA ASN A 73 20.83 -0.59 -1.97
C ASN A 73 20.25 -1.71 -2.85
N ALA A 74 19.39 -1.40 -3.84
CA ALA A 74 18.84 -2.39 -4.73
C ALA A 74 19.93 -3.00 -5.62
N PRO A 75 20.05 -4.34 -5.70
CA PRO A 75 21.08 -5.03 -6.48
C PRO A 75 20.73 -5.07 -7.98
N TYR A 76 20.38 -3.91 -8.52
CA TYR A 76 20.00 -3.73 -9.93
C TYR A 76 21.24 -3.63 -10.81
N THR A 77 21.31 -4.45 -11.84
CA THR A 77 22.43 -4.54 -12.81
C THR A 77 22.02 -4.19 -14.23
N GLY A 78 20.74 -3.85 -14.42
CA GLY A 78 20.20 -3.53 -15.74
C GLY A 78 20.71 -2.20 -16.30
N LYS A 79 20.52 -2.02 -17.61
CA LYS A 79 20.96 -0.81 -18.35
C LYS A 79 19.93 0.32 -18.37
N ARG A 80 18.71 0.06 -17.93
CA ARG A 80 17.61 1.04 -17.92
C ARG A 80 17.64 1.84 -16.64
N ASP A 81 16.86 2.92 -16.61
CA ASP A 81 16.57 3.64 -15.39
C ASP A 81 15.93 2.71 -14.33
N ILE A 82 16.43 2.78 -13.11
CA ILE A 82 15.99 1.91 -12.01
C ILE A 82 14.52 2.16 -11.64
N GLY A 83 14.04 3.41 -11.70
CA GLY A 83 12.65 3.75 -11.45
C GLY A 83 11.74 3.13 -12.51
N ALA A 84 12.12 3.20 -13.78
CA ALA A 84 11.39 2.55 -14.86
C ALA A 84 11.35 1.02 -14.71
N PHE A 85 12.42 0.42 -14.18
CA PHE A 85 12.44 -1.01 -13.83
C PHE A 85 11.41 -1.35 -12.75
N PHE A 86 11.40 -0.61 -11.63
CA PHE A 86 10.44 -0.87 -10.55
C PHE A 86 9.00 -0.58 -10.93
N VAL A 87 8.75 0.43 -11.76
CA VAL A 87 7.41 0.67 -12.33
C VAL A 87 6.95 -0.52 -13.18
N LYS A 88 7.83 -1.07 -14.03
CA LYS A 88 7.51 -2.26 -14.84
C LYS A 88 7.27 -3.49 -13.95
N LEU A 89 8.10 -3.70 -12.94
CA LEU A 89 7.96 -4.80 -11.99
C LEU A 89 6.63 -4.69 -11.22
N THR A 90 6.27 -3.48 -10.77
CA THR A 90 4.99 -3.23 -10.08
C THR A 90 3.80 -3.51 -10.98
N ARG A 91 3.84 -3.11 -12.27
CA ARG A 91 2.77 -3.45 -13.22
C ARG A 91 2.63 -4.96 -13.40
N ALA A 92 3.73 -5.68 -13.47
CA ALA A 92 3.70 -7.13 -13.57
C ALA A 92 3.14 -7.78 -12.30
N LEU A 93 3.48 -7.25 -11.11
CA LEU A 93 2.91 -7.69 -9.84
C LEU A 93 1.39 -7.52 -9.82
N VAL A 94 0.89 -6.32 -10.16
CA VAL A 94 -0.54 -6.04 -10.25
C VAL A 94 -1.23 -6.98 -11.24
N ALA A 95 -0.64 -7.18 -12.43
CA ALA A 95 -1.19 -8.10 -13.42
C ALA A 95 -1.29 -9.54 -12.88
N MET A 96 -0.26 -10.04 -12.19
CA MET A 96 -0.29 -11.39 -11.58
C MET A 96 -1.39 -11.52 -10.50
N MET A 97 -1.69 -10.43 -9.78
CA MET A 97 -2.71 -10.46 -8.73
C MET A 97 -4.13 -10.34 -9.29
N GLU A 98 -4.34 -9.58 -10.37
CA GLU A 98 -5.66 -9.19 -10.88
C GLU A 98 -6.08 -9.95 -12.14
N GLU A 99 -5.16 -10.66 -12.82
CA GLU A 99 -5.47 -11.35 -14.06
C GLU A 99 -6.64 -12.30 -13.89
N GLN A 100 -7.67 -12.09 -14.72
CA GLN A 100 -8.86 -12.93 -14.71
C GLN A 100 -8.61 -14.23 -15.47
N THR A 101 -8.52 -15.31 -14.73
CA THR A 101 -8.37 -16.67 -15.27
C THR A 101 -9.72 -17.43 -15.22
N PRO A 102 -9.83 -18.60 -15.86
CA PRO A 102 -11.02 -19.46 -15.68
C PRO A 102 -11.31 -19.85 -14.22
N GLN A 103 -10.30 -19.78 -13.34
CA GLN A 103 -10.39 -20.03 -11.91
C GLN A 103 -10.66 -18.77 -11.08
N GLY A 104 -10.73 -17.59 -11.70
CA GLY A 104 -10.89 -16.30 -11.07
C GLY A 104 -9.58 -15.51 -11.01
N TYR A 105 -9.49 -14.56 -10.11
CA TYR A 105 -8.31 -13.73 -9.84
C TYR A 105 -7.81 -13.96 -8.39
N VAL A 106 -6.60 -13.52 -8.10
CA VAL A 106 -6.00 -13.69 -6.75
C VAL A 106 -6.54 -12.63 -5.81
N PHE A 107 -6.22 -11.35 -6.05
CA PHE A 107 -6.74 -10.18 -5.32
C PHE A 107 -6.77 -8.97 -6.24
N ARG A 108 -7.78 -8.11 -6.09
CA ARG A 108 -7.77 -6.76 -6.65
C ARG A 108 -6.81 -5.89 -5.82
N THR A 109 -6.06 -5.03 -6.48
CA THR A 109 -5.05 -4.18 -5.86
C THR A 109 -5.43 -2.71 -5.98
N ASP A 110 -5.16 -1.92 -4.95
CA ASP A 110 -5.33 -0.48 -4.97
C ASP A 110 -4.02 0.22 -4.63
N LEU A 111 -3.47 0.98 -5.57
CA LEU A 111 -2.23 1.74 -5.41
C LEU A 111 -2.47 3.24 -5.20
N ARG A 112 -3.71 3.67 -4.96
CA ARG A 112 -4.07 5.10 -4.88
C ARG A 112 -3.64 5.78 -3.57
N LEU A 113 -3.22 5.03 -2.56
CA LEU A 113 -2.70 5.57 -1.30
C LEU A 113 -1.23 6.01 -1.37
N ARG A 114 -0.57 5.84 -2.54
CA ARG A 114 0.79 6.35 -2.73
C ARG A 114 0.83 7.89 -2.78
N PRO A 115 1.99 8.53 -2.53
CA PRO A 115 2.15 9.98 -2.65
C PRO A 115 1.63 10.51 -4.00
N ASP A 116 0.75 11.49 -3.97
CA ASP A 116 0.18 12.17 -5.14
C ASP A 116 -0.10 11.23 -6.35
N PRO A 117 -1.11 10.35 -6.27
CA PRO A 117 -1.34 9.32 -7.29
C PRO A 117 -1.68 9.88 -8.69
N GLY A 118 -2.03 11.17 -8.78
CA GLY A 118 -2.26 11.84 -10.05
C GLY A 118 -0.99 12.22 -10.81
N SER A 119 0.12 12.43 -10.09
CA SER A 119 1.35 12.98 -10.67
C SER A 119 2.55 12.03 -10.53
N THR A 120 2.49 11.06 -9.61
CA THR A 120 3.61 10.16 -9.32
C THR A 120 3.49 8.80 -9.99
N PRO A 121 4.62 8.14 -10.31
CA PRO A 121 4.62 6.78 -10.79
C PRO A 121 4.07 5.80 -9.74
N ILE A 122 3.70 4.59 -10.18
CA ILE A 122 3.12 3.54 -9.29
C ILE A 122 4.13 2.91 -8.34
N ALA A 123 5.42 3.14 -8.54
CA ALA A 123 6.51 2.81 -7.61
C ALA A 123 7.41 4.05 -7.46
N LEU A 124 7.77 4.40 -6.22
CA LEU A 124 8.61 5.54 -5.90
C LEU A 124 9.86 5.10 -5.15
N SER A 125 10.95 5.88 -5.26
CA SER A 125 12.08 5.68 -4.37
C SER A 125 11.70 6.05 -2.93
N THR A 126 12.32 5.39 -1.96
CA THR A 126 12.15 5.70 -0.53
C THR A 126 12.49 7.16 -0.23
N GLU A 127 13.53 7.69 -0.85
CA GLU A 127 13.94 9.09 -0.73
C GLU A 127 12.86 10.07 -1.20
N ALA A 128 12.30 9.85 -2.40
CA ALA A 128 11.23 10.70 -2.93
C ALA A 128 9.96 10.62 -2.06
N ALA A 129 9.62 9.43 -1.56
CA ALA A 129 8.50 9.24 -0.68
C ALA A 129 8.71 9.92 0.68
N ALA A 130 9.89 9.80 1.29
CA ALA A 130 10.22 10.47 2.56
C ALA A 130 10.13 11.99 2.41
N CYS A 131 10.75 12.56 1.38
CA CYS A 131 10.67 14.00 1.07
C CYS A 131 9.21 14.47 0.93
N TYR A 132 8.37 13.70 0.24
CA TYR A 132 6.95 14.01 0.11
C TYR A 132 6.23 14.02 1.46
N TYR A 133 6.41 12.98 2.29
CA TYR A 133 5.73 12.87 3.59
C TYR A 133 6.22 13.93 4.59
N GLU A 134 7.44 14.38 4.49
CA GLU A 134 7.97 15.47 5.32
C GLU A 134 7.42 16.83 4.93
N SER A 135 7.20 17.10 3.64
CA SER A 135 6.98 18.46 3.12
C SER A 135 5.57 18.72 2.61
N PHE A 136 4.89 17.73 2.03
CA PHE A 136 3.67 17.94 1.24
C PHE A 136 2.47 17.13 1.73
N ALA A 137 2.70 16.08 2.52
CA ALA A 137 1.65 15.11 2.84
C ALA A 137 0.51 15.70 3.67
N GLN A 138 -0.68 15.24 3.37
CA GLN A 138 -1.93 15.63 3.99
C GLN A 138 -2.22 14.86 5.27
N ASN A 139 -3.10 15.38 6.14
CA ASN A 139 -3.46 14.71 7.40
C ASN A 139 -4.17 13.36 7.19
N TRP A 140 -4.91 13.18 6.09
CA TRP A 140 -5.55 11.90 5.79
C TRP A 140 -4.51 10.81 5.41
N GLU A 141 -3.42 11.18 4.75
CA GLU A 141 -2.33 10.25 4.44
C GLU A 141 -1.64 9.76 5.71
N ARG A 142 -1.46 10.67 6.69
CA ARG A 142 -0.97 10.31 8.01
C ARG A 142 -1.85 9.27 8.68
N ALA A 143 -3.17 9.47 8.67
CA ALA A 143 -4.13 8.51 9.22
C ALA A 143 -4.03 7.15 8.50
N ALA A 144 -3.84 7.14 7.17
CA ALA A 144 -3.66 5.91 6.40
C ALA A 144 -2.41 5.11 6.84
N PHE A 145 -1.33 5.79 7.25
CA PHE A 145 -0.10 5.14 7.71
C PHE A 145 -0.16 4.51 9.10
N ILE A 146 -1.17 4.83 9.93
CA ILE A 146 -1.32 4.24 11.27
C ILE A 146 -1.36 2.71 11.21
N LYS A 147 -1.96 2.15 10.16
CA LYS A 147 -2.09 0.71 9.92
C LYS A 147 -1.03 0.17 8.96
N ALA A 148 -0.09 0.98 8.49
CA ALA A 148 0.89 0.58 7.49
C ALA A 148 1.86 -0.48 8.00
N ARG A 149 2.19 -1.45 7.14
CA ARG A 149 3.08 -2.55 7.49
C ARG A 149 3.83 -3.06 6.26
N ALA A 150 5.11 -3.42 6.41
CA ALA A 150 5.87 -4.10 5.36
C ALA A 150 5.35 -5.54 5.18
N ALA A 151 4.68 -5.81 4.05
CA ALA A 151 4.02 -7.09 3.78
C ALA A 151 4.87 -8.02 2.91
N ALA A 152 5.51 -7.51 1.86
CA ALA A 152 6.34 -8.26 0.93
C ALA A 152 7.56 -7.44 0.49
N GLY A 153 8.46 -8.05 -0.25
CA GLY A 153 9.74 -7.47 -0.62
C GLY A 153 10.72 -7.43 0.55
N ASP A 154 11.64 -6.49 0.55
CA ASP A 154 12.59 -6.29 1.64
C ASP A 154 11.89 -5.70 2.87
N LYS A 155 11.39 -6.60 3.72
CA LYS A 155 10.69 -6.20 4.95
C LYS A 155 11.58 -5.44 5.93
N ARG A 156 12.90 -5.60 5.86
CA ARG A 156 13.84 -4.85 6.71
C ARG A 156 13.91 -3.41 6.25
N ALA A 157 14.10 -3.18 4.96
CA ALA A 157 14.06 -1.85 4.36
C ALA A 157 12.67 -1.19 4.57
N GLY A 158 11.58 -1.93 4.40
CA GLY A 158 10.23 -1.43 4.66
C GLY A 158 9.99 -0.98 6.10
N ARG A 159 10.49 -1.73 7.08
CA ARG A 159 10.42 -1.31 8.50
C ARG A 159 11.31 -0.11 8.79
N ALA A 160 12.47 0.00 8.15
CA ALA A 160 13.35 1.15 8.27
C ALA A 160 12.66 2.42 7.74
N PHE A 161 12.05 2.35 6.56
CA PHE A 161 11.27 3.45 6.00
C PHE A 161 10.09 3.87 6.89
N LEU A 162 9.31 2.92 7.41
CA LEU A 162 8.20 3.24 8.33
C LEU A 162 8.68 3.90 9.62
N LYS A 163 9.87 3.53 10.10
CA LYS A 163 10.50 4.19 11.25
C LYS A 163 10.95 5.61 10.91
N GLU A 164 11.50 5.82 9.73
CA GLU A 164 11.94 7.14 9.23
C GLU A 164 10.77 8.12 9.16
N ILE A 165 9.63 7.73 8.57
CA ILE A 165 8.43 8.58 8.49
C ILE A 165 7.59 8.62 9.79
N SER A 166 7.99 7.89 10.83
CA SER A 166 7.27 7.83 12.11
C SER A 166 7.00 9.23 12.73
N PRO A 167 7.90 10.24 12.66
CA PRO A 167 7.61 11.59 13.15
C PRO A 167 6.48 12.28 12.39
N PHE A 168 6.30 11.96 11.11
CA PHE A 168 5.14 12.44 10.34
C PHE A 168 3.85 11.78 10.81
N VAL A 169 3.86 10.46 11.02
CA VAL A 169 2.67 9.69 11.43
C VAL A 169 2.26 10.03 12.86
N TRP A 170 3.22 10.08 13.79
CA TRP A 170 3.01 10.24 15.23
C TRP A 170 3.54 11.58 15.74
N ARG A 171 2.84 12.67 15.43
CA ARG A 171 3.22 14.00 15.95
C ARG A 171 3.01 14.07 17.47
N ARG A 172 4.00 14.67 18.15
CA ARG A 172 3.92 14.89 19.61
C ARG A 172 2.92 15.98 20.03
N SER A 173 2.59 16.91 19.15
CA SER A 173 1.60 17.97 19.39
C SER A 173 0.40 17.77 18.49
N THR A 174 -0.78 17.69 19.10
CA THR A 174 -2.04 17.68 18.35
C THR A 174 -2.35 19.14 18.00
N ASP A 175 -2.19 19.49 16.75
CA ASP A 175 -2.61 20.78 16.23
C ASP A 175 -4.15 20.78 16.10
N PHE A 176 -4.82 21.80 16.68
CA PHE A 176 -6.27 21.99 16.54
C PHE A 176 -6.70 22.04 15.08
N TYR A 177 -5.84 22.54 14.18
CA TYR A 177 -6.09 22.56 12.76
C TYR A 177 -6.14 21.14 12.16
N ALA A 178 -5.27 20.25 12.60
CA ALA A 178 -5.29 18.84 12.18
C ALA A 178 -6.57 18.12 12.64
N LEU A 179 -7.04 18.39 13.86
CA LEU A 179 -8.32 17.87 14.35
C LEU A 179 -9.50 18.40 13.54
N ALA A 180 -9.50 19.71 13.21
CA ALA A 180 -10.54 20.31 12.37
C ALA A 180 -10.58 19.67 10.98
N GLN A 181 -9.44 19.43 10.34
CA GLN A 181 -9.37 18.73 9.04
C GLN A 181 -9.91 17.30 9.12
N ILE A 182 -9.60 16.54 10.18
CA ILE A 182 -10.15 15.20 10.39
C ILE A 182 -11.68 15.26 10.54
N HIS A 183 -12.17 16.23 11.30
CA HIS A 183 -13.61 16.49 11.41
C HIS A 183 -14.27 16.85 10.09
N ASP A 184 -13.61 17.68 9.27
CA ASP A 184 -14.12 18.08 7.95
C ASP A 184 -14.15 16.89 6.97
N ILE A 185 -13.15 16.02 7.02
CA ILE A 185 -13.14 14.77 6.25
C ILE A 185 -14.32 13.88 6.70
N LYS A 186 -14.52 13.69 7.99
CA LYS A 186 -15.67 12.95 8.54
C LYS A 186 -16.99 13.58 8.09
N ARG A 187 -17.12 14.89 8.18
CA ARG A 187 -18.33 15.61 7.76
C ARG A 187 -18.59 15.47 6.25
N SER A 188 -17.56 15.58 5.41
CA SER A 188 -17.69 15.42 3.95
C SER A 188 -18.08 14.00 3.53
N LEU A 189 -17.70 13.00 4.32
CA LEU A 189 -18.12 11.61 4.17
C LEU A 189 -19.58 11.40 4.58
N GLY A 190 -20.05 12.11 5.63
CA GLY A 190 -21.42 12.02 6.14
C GLY A 190 -22.46 12.75 5.29
N VAL A 191 -22.10 13.88 4.67
CA VAL A 191 -23.04 14.67 3.83
C VAL A 191 -23.52 13.89 2.58
N ARG A 192 -22.75 12.96 2.07
CA ARG A 192 -23.16 12.07 0.96
C ARG A 192 -24.20 11.03 1.37
N SER A 193 -24.43 10.83 2.67
CA SER A 193 -25.27 9.78 3.25
C SER A 193 -26.63 10.27 3.73
N GLN A 194 -26.88 11.56 3.83
CA GLN A 194 -28.13 12.10 4.42
C GLN A 194 -29.39 11.90 3.56
N ASN A 195 -29.25 11.52 2.30
CA ASN A 195 -30.42 11.33 1.42
C ASN A 195 -31.07 9.93 1.54
N ASP A 196 -30.50 8.98 2.29
CA ASP A 196 -30.93 7.58 2.32
C ASP A 196 -31.40 7.10 3.71
N ALA A 197 -31.65 8.01 4.66
CA ALA A 197 -31.86 7.66 6.07
C ALA A 197 -33.23 7.02 6.38
N ASP A 198 -34.21 7.07 5.48
CA ASP A 198 -35.58 6.65 5.77
C ASP A 198 -35.95 5.27 5.20
N ASP A 199 -35.11 4.62 4.43
CA ASP A 199 -35.41 3.31 3.84
C ASP A 199 -34.33 2.27 4.23
N LEU A 200 -34.68 1.34 5.15
CA LEU A 200 -33.82 0.22 5.55
C LEU A 200 -33.50 -0.72 4.38
N ALA A 201 -34.40 -0.78 3.40
CA ALA A 201 -34.17 -1.50 2.15
C ALA A 201 -33.31 -0.65 1.20
N GLY A 202 -32.04 -0.98 1.07
CA GLY A 202 -31.07 -0.25 0.23
C GLY A 202 -30.08 0.62 1.01
N TYR A 203 -30.14 0.61 2.35
CA TYR A 203 -29.20 1.32 3.21
C TYR A 203 -27.75 0.88 2.96
N ASN A 204 -26.88 1.85 2.64
CA ASN A 204 -25.48 1.57 2.39
C ASN A 204 -24.72 1.38 3.71
N VAL A 205 -24.59 0.13 4.16
CA VAL A 205 -23.91 -0.24 5.43
C VAL A 205 -22.46 0.25 5.49
N LYS A 206 -21.81 0.47 4.35
CA LYS A 206 -20.42 0.95 4.30
C LYS A 206 -20.34 2.47 4.43
N LEU A 207 -21.22 3.20 3.74
CA LEU A 207 -21.12 4.66 3.58
C LEU A 207 -22.22 5.42 4.32
N GLY A 208 -23.28 4.76 4.77
CA GLY A 208 -24.40 5.35 5.49
C GLY A 208 -24.03 5.85 6.88
N ALA A 209 -24.89 6.68 7.49
CA ALA A 209 -24.69 7.20 8.83
C ALA A 209 -24.60 6.09 9.86
N GLY A 210 -23.56 6.04 10.70
CA GLY A 210 -23.27 4.90 11.59
C GLY A 210 -22.72 3.67 10.87
N GLY A 211 -22.40 3.76 9.58
CA GLY A 211 -21.85 2.68 8.79
C GLY A 211 -20.40 2.35 9.11
N ILE A 212 -19.89 1.27 8.51
CA ILE A 212 -18.54 0.73 8.76
C ILE A 212 -17.47 1.82 8.63
N ARG A 213 -17.58 2.68 7.61
CA ARG A 213 -16.59 3.73 7.35
C ARG A 213 -16.54 4.80 8.46
N GLU A 214 -17.67 5.10 9.09
CA GLU A 214 -17.74 6.04 10.21
C GLU A 214 -17.16 5.46 11.50
N ILE A 215 -17.28 4.15 11.69
CA ILE A 215 -16.72 3.43 12.84
C ILE A 215 -15.20 3.26 12.69
N GLU A 216 -14.70 3.05 11.47
CA GLU A 216 -13.27 2.88 11.17
C GLU A 216 -12.48 4.20 11.21
N PHE A 217 -13.16 5.36 11.12
CA PHE A 217 -12.57 6.69 11.10
C PHE A 217 -12.44 7.28 12.51
#